data_37bdcc08f3e1c87e36bee8eb78015712
#
_entry.id   37bdcc08f3e1c87e36bee8eb78015712
#
_cell.length_a   1.000
_cell.length_b   1.000
_cell.length_c   1.000
_cell.angle_alpha   90.00
_cell.angle_beta   90.00
_cell.angle_gamma   90.00
#
_symmetry.space_group_name_H-M   'P 1'
#
loop_
_entity.id
_entity.type
_entity.pdbx_description
1 polymer ?
#
loop_
_entity_poly.entity_id
_entity_poly.type
_entity_poly.pdbx_seq_one_letter_code
_entity_poly.pdbx_strand_id
1 'polypeptide(L)'
;MSDPAATPEPSQPAVDETHSVVKAAGLIGIATFSSRILGFVRDMVLARLFGATPAADAFFVAYRVPNLLRELFAEGSMSAAFIPVFTEYHTLKAKRDAWELASATFTTLLTIVTAVTLVGILAAPGIVWLLAPGFRESVDKLALTTLLTQLMFPYLIFISLAALAMGILNSLRDFAAPAFSPVFFNIFTIACMLFLSPWLSEPILAVAIGIVVGGVAQFAMQLPGLKRRGMLFGLRFNPGHPGVKRIGLLMVPSLLGLSVTQINITVSTILASYFAGGPTYLFYGMRLIQFPLGIFGVALATAILPTLSAQAARGALDELRTTIGFGLRMIFFIILPAMA
;
A
#
# COMPACT_ATOMS: atom_id res chain seq x y z
N MET A 1 -36.43 -10.58 -53.14
CA MET A 1 -36.18 -11.38 -51.93
C MET A 1 -34.77 -10.99 -51.49
N SER A 2 -34.70 -10.04 -50.60
CA SER A 2 -33.46 -9.51 -50.00
C SER A 2 -33.23 -10.25 -48.70
N ASP A 3 -32.06 -10.85 -48.59
CA ASP A 3 -31.55 -11.61 -47.44
C ASP A 3 -31.42 -10.71 -46.21
N PRO A 4 -31.90 -11.09 -45.02
CA PRO A 4 -31.74 -10.29 -43.83
C PRO A 4 -30.30 -10.37 -43.31
N ALA A 5 -29.70 -9.20 -43.14
CA ALA A 5 -28.35 -8.99 -42.59
C ALA A 5 -28.11 -9.81 -41.30
N ALA A 6 -27.11 -10.67 -41.37
CA ALA A 6 -26.60 -11.41 -40.20
C ALA A 6 -26.04 -10.39 -39.18
N THR A 7 -26.64 -10.36 -38.00
CA THR A 7 -26.08 -9.69 -36.84
C THR A 7 -24.72 -10.32 -36.49
N PRO A 8 -23.65 -9.52 -36.31
CA PRO A 8 -22.37 -10.09 -35.92
C PRO A 8 -22.49 -10.70 -34.52
N GLU A 9 -22.21 -12.00 -34.39
CA GLU A 9 -22.06 -12.68 -33.12
C GLU A 9 -21.00 -11.96 -32.26
N PRO A 10 -21.22 -11.77 -30.95
CA PRO A 10 -20.21 -11.22 -30.07
C PRO A 10 -19.01 -12.19 -30.08
N SER A 11 -17.87 -11.72 -30.56
CA SER A 11 -16.61 -12.46 -30.59
C SER A 11 -16.27 -12.93 -29.17
N GLN A 12 -16.31 -14.23 -28.91
CA GLN A 12 -15.85 -14.83 -27.67
C GLN A 12 -14.37 -14.44 -27.48
N PRO A 13 -13.95 -13.96 -26.30
CA PRO A 13 -12.55 -13.69 -26.04
C PRO A 13 -11.76 -14.97 -26.29
N ALA A 14 -10.68 -14.88 -27.04
CA ALA A 14 -9.87 -16.03 -27.42
C ALA A 14 -9.46 -16.80 -26.14
N VAL A 15 -9.53 -18.11 -26.17
CA VAL A 15 -9.25 -19.03 -25.04
C VAL A 15 -7.90 -18.71 -24.37
N ASP A 16 -6.94 -18.22 -25.14
CA ASP A 16 -5.61 -17.79 -24.73
C ASP A 16 -5.65 -16.55 -23.78
N GLU A 17 -6.55 -15.59 -24.01
CA GLU A 17 -6.69 -14.41 -23.12
C GLU A 17 -7.27 -14.81 -21.76
N THR A 18 -8.21 -15.72 -21.73
CA THR A 18 -8.82 -16.23 -20.50
C THR A 18 -7.80 -16.98 -19.65
N HIS A 19 -6.97 -17.84 -20.26
CA HIS A 19 -5.89 -18.54 -19.56
C HIS A 19 -4.83 -17.60 -18.99
N SER A 20 -4.47 -16.55 -19.71
CA SER A 20 -3.49 -15.56 -19.24
C SER A 20 -4.01 -14.75 -18.06
N VAL A 21 -5.29 -14.38 -18.05
CA VAL A 21 -5.95 -13.66 -16.95
C VAL A 21 -6.04 -14.53 -15.70
N VAL A 22 -6.44 -15.80 -15.83
CA VAL A 22 -6.52 -16.76 -14.72
C VAL A 22 -5.14 -16.98 -14.08
N LYS A 23 -4.10 -17.14 -14.90
CA LYS A 23 -2.71 -17.31 -14.43
C LYS A 23 -2.22 -16.07 -13.70
N ALA A 24 -2.49 -14.87 -14.21
CA ALA A 24 -2.15 -13.61 -13.56
C ALA A 24 -2.88 -13.45 -12.23
N ALA A 25 -4.19 -13.75 -12.19
CA ALA A 25 -4.99 -13.68 -10.97
C ALA A 25 -4.49 -14.66 -9.89
N GLY A 26 -4.15 -15.89 -10.29
CA GLY A 26 -3.56 -16.89 -9.39
C GLY A 26 -2.21 -16.42 -8.79
N LEU A 27 -1.34 -15.87 -9.62
CA LEU A 27 -0.04 -15.35 -9.20
C LEU A 27 -0.18 -14.16 -8.24
N ILE A 28 -1.07 -13.22 -8.55
CA ILE A 28 -1.38 -12.09 -7.66
C ILE A 28 -1.96 -12.60 -6.32
N GLY A 29 -2.86 -13.59 -6.38
CA GLY A 29 -3.45 -14.21 -5.18
C GLY A 29 -2.39 -14.83 -4.27
N ILE A 30 -1.49 -15.66 -4.82
CA ILE A 30 -0.39 -16.28 -4.07
C ILE A 30 0.54 -15.23 -3.48
N ALA A 31 0.93 -14.24 -4.26
CA ALA A 31 1.82 -13.17 -3.80
C ALA A 31 1.20 -12.34 -2.67
N THR A 32 -0.09 -11.99 -2.82
CA THR A 32 -0.84 -11.25 -1.79
C THR A 32 -0.96 -12.07 -0.50
N PHE A 33 -1.31 -13.36 -0.61
CA PHE A 33 -1.41 -14.24 0.55
C PHE A 33 -0.06 -14.40 1.26
N SER A 34 1.02 -14.65 0.50
CA SER A 34 2.38 -14.75 1.03
C SER A 34 2.81 -13.45 1.73
N SER A 35 2.51 -12.29 1.14
CA SER A 35 2.82 -11.00 1.75
C SER A 35 2.04 -10.76 3.05
N ARG A 36 0.77 -11.18 3.14
CA ARG A 36 -0.03 -11.07 4.36
C ARG A 36 0.51 -11.96 5.48
N ILE A 37 0.88 -13.21 5.17
CA ILE A 37 1.50 -14.12 6.14
C ILE A 37 2.83 -13.54 6.63
N LEU A 38 3.71 -13.12 5.72
CA LEU A 38 4.99 -12.54 6.10
C LEU A 38 4.84 -11.22 6.88
N GLY A 39 3.84 -10.41 6.55
CA GLY A 39 3.51 -9.22 7.33
C GLY A 39 3.09 -9.56 8.76
N PHE A 40 2.29 -10.62 8.94
CA PHE A 40 1.92 -11.10 10.27
C PHE A 40 3.12 -11.69 11.02
N VAL A 41 3.97 -12.48 10.35
CA VAL A 41 5.23 -13.01 10.94
C VAL A 41 6.14 -11.85 11.37
N ARG A 42 6.28 -10.80 10.55
CA ARG A 42 7.03 -9.59 10.93
C ARG A 42 6.50 -8.98 12.21
N ASP A 43 5.19 -8.83 12.32
CA ASP A 43 4.54 -8.24 13.50
C ASP A 43 4.70 -9.13 14.74
N MET A 44 4.68 -10.47 14.58
CA MET A 44 5.00 -11.43 15.66
C MET A 44 6.45 -11.32 16.11
N VAL A 45 7.40 -11.20 15.17
CA VAL A 45 8.83 -11.03 15.51
C VAL A 45 9.04 -9.73 16.27
N LEU A 46 8.39 -8.63 15.82
CA LEU A 46 8.43 -7.34 16.49
C LEU A 46 7.85 -7.43 17.91
N ALA A 47 6.70 -8.08 18.07
CA ALA A 47 6.08 -8.31 19.39
C ALA A 47 6.95 -9.15 20.31
N ARG A 48 7.60 -10.19 19.78
CA ARG A 48 8.51 -11.06 20.55
C ARG A 48 9.77 -10.33 21.02
N LEU A 49 10.36 -9.50 20.16
CA LEU A 49 11.62 -8.81 20.46
C LEU A 49 11.41 -7.59 21.39
N PHE A 50 10.33 -6.86 21.21
CA PHE A 50 10.15 -5.58 21.86
C PHE A 50 8.93 -5.49 22.78
N GLY A 51 7.95 -6.38 22.65
CA GLY A 51 6.75 -6.38 23.49
C GLY A 51 6.03 -5.04 23.54
N ALA A 52 5.46 -4.72 24.70
CA ALA A 52 4.81 -3.43 24.97
C ALA A 52 5.74 -2.51 25.83
N THR A 53 6.95 -2.29 25.33
CA THR A 53 7.96 -1.45 25.97
C THR A 53 7.85 0.02 25.53
N PRO A 54 8.46 0.98 26.27
CA PRO A 54 8.55 2.37 25.85
C PRO A 54 9.18 2.55 24.47
N ALA A 55 10.14 1.69 24.09
CA ALA A 55 10.77 1.68 22.76
C ALA A 55 9.80 1.26 21.66
N ALA A 56 8.96 0.24 21.91
CA ALA A 56 7.91 -0.17 20.98
C ALA A 56 6.86 0.94 20.79
N ASP A 57 6.44 1.59 21.86
CA ASP A 57 5.54 2.75 21.80
C ASP A 57 6.13 3.88 20.94
N ALA A 58 7.41 4.19 21.18
CA ALA A 58 8.15 5.19 20.40
C ALA A 58 8.17 4.85 18.91
N PHE A 59 8.40 3.57 18.58
CA PHE A 59 8.38 3.07 17.21
C PHE A 59 7.00 3.20 16.56
N PHE A 60 5.92 2.76 17.23
CA PHE A 60 4.58 2.80 16.61
C PHE A 60 4.09 4.22 16.38
N VAL A 61 4.39 5.15 17.27
CA VAL A 61 4.11 6.58 17.06
C VAL A 61 4.96 7.12 15.91
N ALA A 62 6.26 6.84 15.89
CA ALA A 62 7.16 7.29 14.84
C ALA A 62 6.79 6.75 13.46
N TYR A 63 6.39 5.48 13.38
CA TYR A 63 5.98 4.82 12.13
C TYR A 63 4.67 5.41 11.57
N ARG A 64 3.85 6.03 12.43
CA ARG A 64 2.54 6.55 12.02
C ARG A 64 2.64 7.55 10.87
N VAL A 65 3.57 8.50 10.93
CA VAL A 65 3.68 9.57 9.93
C VAL A 65 4.14 9.04 8.56
N PRO A 66 5.27 8.31 8.46
CA PRO A 66 5.67 7.70 7.19
C PRO A 66 4.59 6.78 6.61
N ASN A 67 3.88 6.03 7.46
CA ASN A 67 2.80 5.13 7.02
C ASN A 67 1.58 5.90 6.50
N LEU A 68 1.18 6.98 7.17
CA LEU A 68 0.10 7.87 6.71
C LEU A 68 0.43 8.43 5.32
N LEU A 69 1.64 8.95 5.14
CA LEU A 69 2.08 9.50 3.86
C LEU A 69 2.16 8.41 2.78
N ARG A 70 2.58 7.20 3.13
CA ARG A 70 2.56 6.03 2.25
C ARG A 70 1.14 5.72 1.77
N GLU A 71 0.17 5.66 2.66
CA GLU A 71 -1.23 5.39 2.32
C GLU A 71 -1.82 6.49 1.45
N LEU A 72 -1.47 7.74 1.70
CA LEU A 72 -1.94 8.87 0.90
C LEU A 72 -1.30 8.90 -0.50
N PHE A 73 0.01 8.73 -0.61
CA PHE A 73 0.73 8.93 -1.87
C PHE A 73 0.97 7.65 -2.67
N ALA A 74 1.13 6.50 -2.00
CA ALA A 74 1.54 5.27 -2.66
C ALA A 74 0.40 4.27 -2.83
N GLU A 75 -0.50 4.13 -1.87
CA GLU A 75 -1.59 3.16 -1.95
C GLU A 75 -2.87 3.78 -2.51
N GLY A 76 -3.31 3.28 -3.64
CA GLY A 76 -4.60 3.63 -4.25
C GLY A 76 -4.60 4.91 -5.06
N SER A 77 -4.17 6.05 -4.52
CA SER A 77 -4.23 7.35 -5.22
C SER A 77 -3.34 7.39 -6.45
N MET A 78 -2.08 6.93 -6.34
CA MET A 78 -1.15 6.89 -7.46
C MET A 78 -1.63 5.91 -8.54
N SER A 79 -2.01 4.70 -8.17
CA SER A 79 -2.48 3.70 -9.14
C SER A 79 -3.76 4.13 -9.83
N ALA A 80 -4.74 4.68 -9.08
CA ALA A 80 -6.00 5.15 -9.64
C ALA A 80 -5.83 6.34 -10.59
N ALA A 81 -4.87 7.23 -10.33
CA ALA A 81 -4.61 8.40 -11.15
C ALA A 81 -3.66 8.11 -12.32
N PHE A 82 -2.60 7.33 -12.09
CA PHE A 82 -1.54 7.12 -13.08
C PHE A 82 -1.94 6.09 -14.15
N ILE A 83 -2.50 4.94 -13.74
CA ILE A 83 -2.78 3.84 -14.67
C ILE A 83 -3.66 4.27 -15.86
N PRO A 84 -4.79 4.96 -15.69
CA PRO A 84 -5.63 5.37 -16.80
C PRO A 84 -4.90 6.31 -17.78
N VAL A 85 -4.18 7.29 -17.23
CA VAL A 85 -3.48 8.29 -18.06
C VAL A 85 -2.32 7.66 -18.82
N PHE A 86 -1.53 6.81 -18.15
CA PHE A 86 -0.41 6.12 -18.79
C PHE A 86 -0.89 5.12 -19.86
N THR A 87 -1.95 4.37 -19.57
CA THR A 87 -2.54 3.42 -20.54
C THR A 87 -3.05 4.15 -21.78
N GLU A 88 -3.73 5.30 -21.62
CA GLU A 88 -4.16 6.14 -22.74
C GLU A 88 -2.98 6.57 -23.62
N TYR A 89 -1.90 7.08 -22.99
CA TYR A 89 -0.70 7.46 -23.72
C TYR A 89 -0.02 6.28 -24.39
N HIS A 90 0.03 5.12 -23.74
CA HIS A 90 0.65 3.92 -24.29
C HIS A 90 -0.15 3.33 -25.47
N THR A 91 -1.48 3.47 -25.46
CA THR A 91 -2.37 2.91 -26.48
C THR A 91 -2.59 3.84 -27.67
N LEU A 92 -2.73 5.14 -27.40
CA LEU A 92 -3.15 6.12 -28.41
C LEU A 92 -2.01 6.98 -28.97
N LYS A 93 -0.84 7.00 -28.32
CA LYS A 93 0.31 7.80 -28.72
C LYS A 93 1.53 6.94 -29.03
N ALA A 94 2.61 7.56 -29.51
CA ALA A 94 3.86 6.85 -29.74
C ALA A 94 4.44 6.32 -28.42
N LYS A 95 5.10 5.18 -28.46
CA LYS A 95 5.79 4.59 -27.29
C LYS A 95 6.70 5.58 -26.59
N ARG A 96 7.35 6.45 -27.35
CA ARG A 96 8.22 7.52 -26.84
C ARG A 96 7.47 8.49 -25.92
N ASP A 97 6.24 8.88 -26.28
CA ASP A 97 5.43 9.84 -25.50
C ASP A 97 4.99 9.23 -24.16
N ALA A 98 4.64 7.94 -24.15
CA ALA A 98 4.32 7.23 -22.92
C ALA A 98 5.54 7.14 -21.97
N TRP A 99 6.74 6.88 -22.52
CA TRP A 99 7.98 6.88 -21.73
C TRP A 99 8.39 8.26 -21.26
N GLU A 100 8.12 9.29 -22.05
CA GLU A 100 8.33 10.68 -21.65
C GLU A 100 7.42 11.07 -20.48
N LEU A 101 6.14 10.71 -20.55
CA LEU A 101 5.20 10.89 -19.45
C LEU A 101 5.67 10.16 -18.18
N ALA A 102 6.08 8.89 -18.31
CA ALA A 102 6.55 8.11 -17.16
C ALA A 102 7.82 8.72 -16.53
N SER A 103 8.78 9.18 -17.35
CA SER A 103 10.00 9.83 -16.87
C SER A 103 9.71 11.19 -16.22
N ALA A 104 8.80 11.98 -16.80
CA ALA A 104 8.37 13.26 -16.23
C ALA A 104 7.65 13.05 -14.90
N THR A 105 6.76 12.03 -14.81
CA THR A 105 6.06 11.67 -13.57
C THR A 105 7.05 11.17 -12.52
N PHE A 106 7.99 10.31 -12.89
CA PHE A 106 9.03 9.81 -12.00
C PHE A 106 9.85 10.95 -11.38
N THR A 107 10.36 11.86 -12.22
CA THR A 107 11.20 12.96 -11.74
C THR A 107 10.40 13.95 -10.89
N THR A 108 9.16 14.27 -11.29
CA THR A 108 8.27 15.16 -10.52
C THR A 108 7.93 14.53 -9.17
N LEU A 109 7.54 13.25 -9.16
CA LEU A 109 7.24 12.52 -7.92
C LEU A 109 8.48 12.45 -7.01
N LEU A 110 9.65 12.07 -7.55
CA LEU A 110 10.90 12.02 -6.80
C LEU A 110 11.23 13.38 -6.16
N THR A 111 11.06 14.47 -6.89
CA THR A 111 11.32 15.82 -6.38
C THR A 111 10.35 16.16 -5.23
N ILE A 112 9.06 15.92 -5.43
CA ILE A 112 8.03 16.21 -4.41
C ILE A 112 8.25 15.37 -3.16
N VAL A 113 8.42 14.05 -3.30
CA VAL A 113 8.56 13.18 -2.12
C VAL A 113 9.90 13.38 -1.42
N THR A 114 10.96 13.77 -2.13
CA THR A 114 12.24 14.15 -1.52
C THR A 114 12.08 15.44 -0.72
N ALA A 115 11.41 16.45 -1.28
CA ALA A 115 11.13 17.68 -0.54
C ALA A 115 10.28 17.43 0.71
N VAL A 116 9.21 16.65 0.59
CA VAL A 116 8.37 16.23 1.73
C VAL A 116 9.18 15.47 2.78
N THR A 117 10.06 14.56 2.34
CA THR A 117 10.95 13.81 3.24
C THR A 117 11.90 14.74 4.00
N LEU A 118 12.56 15.67 3.33
CA LEU A 118 13.48 16.61 3.97
C LEU A 118 12.75 17.53 4.96
N VAL A 119 11.61 18.09 4.56
CA VAL A 119 10.75 18.88 5.45
C VAL A 119 10.29 18.05 6.64
N GLY A 120 9.88 16.80 6.40
CA GLY A 120 9.44 15.88 7.45
C GLY A 120 10.53 15.53 8.45
N ILE A 121 11.79 15.31 7.98
CA ILE A 121 12.95 15.07 8.85
C ILE A 121 13.21 16.30 9.75
N LEU A 122 13.18 17.50 9.17
CA LEU A 122 13.39 18.74 9.92
C LEU A 122 12.25 19.04 10.88
N ALA A 123 11.01 18.76 10.47
CA ALA A 123 9.82 18.98 11.28
C ALA A 123 9.53 17.85 12.28
N ALA A 124 10.28 16.73 12.25
CA ALA A 124 10.02 15.55 13.08
C ALA A 124 9.87 15.85 14.59
N PRO A 125 10.69 16.71 15.22
CA PRO A 125 10.49 17.04 16.63
C PRO A 125 9.11 17.65 16.91
N GLY A 126 8.65 18.59 16.08
CA GLY A 126 7.35 19.23 16.20
C GLY A 126 6.19 18.26 15.88
N ILE A 127 6.37 17.40 14.88
CA ILE A 127 5.39 16.36 14.52
C ILE A 127 5.18 15.40 15.69
N VAL A 128 6.26 14.89 16.27
CA VAL A 128 6.21 13.96 17.42
C VAL A 128 5.61 14.64 18.64
N TRP A 129 5.99 15.90 18.90
CA TRP A 129 5.42 16.70 20.00
C TRP A 129 3.90 16.84 19.89
N LEU A 130 3.37 16.95 18.67
CA LEU A 130 1.92 17.05 18.40
C LEU A 130 1.22 15.69 18.48
N LEU A 131 1.85 14.62 17.93
CA LEU A 131 1.24 13.29 17.82
C LEU A 131 1.33 12.45 19.09
N ALA A 132 2.29 12.74 19.97
CA ALA A 132 2.48 12.02 21.22
C ALA A 132 2.63 12.96 22.42
N PRO A 133 1.58 13.75 22.75
CA PRO A 133 1.65 14.67 23.87
C PRO A 133 1.89 13.95 25.21
N GLY A 134 1.44 12.71 25.38
CA GLY A 134 1.71 11.89 26.55
C GLY A 134 3.18 11.48 26.73
N PHE A 135 4.03 11.62 25.68
CA PHE A 135 5.46 11.32 25.80
C PHE A 135 6.29 12.50 26.32
N ARG A 136 5.70 13.68 26.51
CA ARG A 136 6.40 14.90 26.96
C ARG A 136 7.00 14.77 28.37
N GLU A 137 6.47 13.87 29.18
CA GLU A 137 6.98 13.58 30.54
C GLU A 137 8.29 12.78 30.50
N SER A 138 8.64 12.14 29.39
CA SER A 138 9.88 11.36 29.22
C SER A 138 10.70 11.92 28.07
N VAL A 139 11.75 12.65 28.39
CA VAL A 139 12.67 13.27 27.42
C VAL A 139 13.29 12.19 26.50
N ASP A 140 13.71 11.06 27.07
CA ASP A 140 14.35 9.97 26.33
C ASP A 140 13.37 9.32 25.34
N LYS A 141 12.13 9.08 25.76
CA LYS A 141 11.09 8.50 24.87
C LYS A 141 10.74 9.44 23.73
N LEU A 142 10.65 10.74 24.00
CA LEU A 142 10.40 11.76 22.98
C LEU A 142 11.56 11.86 21.99
N ALA A 143 12.80 11.86 22.49
CA ALA A 143 14.01 11.89 21.66
C ALA A 143 14.12 10.64 20.77
N LEU A 144 13.89 9.45 21.33
CA LEU A 144 13.89 8.20 20.57
C LEU A 144 12.80 8.19 19.49
N THR A 145 11.58 8.64 19.82
CA THR A 145 10.48 8.74 18.86
C THR A 145 10.84 9.68 17.71
N THR A 146 11.48 10.80 18.01
CA THR A 146 11.93 11.77 17.00
C THR A 146 12.99 11.17 16.09
N LEU A 147 13.99 10.50 16.66
CA LEU A 147 15.06 9.84 15.91
C LEU A 147 14.49 8.74 14.97
N LEU A 148 13.59 7.90 15.49
CA LEU A 148 12.91 6.87 14.71
C LEU A 148 12.09 7.47 13.57
N THR A 149 11.38 8.58 13.82
CA THR A 149 10.61 9.31 12.80
C THR A 149 11.54 9.80 11.69
N GLN A 150 12.64 10.48 12.05
CA GLN A 150 13.63 10.98 11.09
C GLN A 150 14.23 9.86 10.25
N LEU A 151 14.59 8.74 10.89
CA LEU A 151 15.20 7.59 10.23
C LEU A 151 14.23 6.91 9.24
N MET A 152 12.94 6.91 9.53
CA MET A 152 11.93 6.26 8.67
C MET A 152 11.39 7.17 7.55
N PHE A 153 11.54 8.49 7.60
CA PHE A 153 11.05 9.37 6.53
C PHE A 153 11.58 9.02 5.14
N PRO A 154 12.86 8.63 4.92
CA PRO A 154 13.35 8.22 3.60
C PRO A 154 12.60 7.05 2.96
N TYR A 155 11.92 6.22 3.76
CA TYR A 155 11.04 5.17 3.26
C TYR A 155 9.97 5.69 2.29
N LEU A 156 9.47 6.92 2.51
CA LEU A 156 8.46 7.54 1.66
C LEU A 156 8.91 7.65 0.20
N ILE A 157 10.19 7.96 -0.04
CA ILE A 157 10.76 8.07 -1.39
C ILE A 157 10.63 6.72 -2.11
N PHE A 158 11.14 5.67 -1.49
CA PHE A 158 11.19 4.35 -2.11
C PHE A 158 9.82 3.73 -2.33
N ILE A 159 8.91 3.87 -1.37
CA ILE A 159 7.55 3.33 -1.51
C ILE A 159 6.72 4.08 -2.57
N SER A 160 6.89 5.40 -2.70
CA SER A 160 6.22 6.18 -3.74
C SER A 160 6.73 5.83 -5.13
N LEU A 161 8.05 5.64 -5.28
CA LEU A 161 8.64 5.18 -6.53
C LEU A 161 8.25 3.73 -6.86
N ALA A 162 8.13 2.87 -5.85
CA ALA A 162 7.64 1.50 -6.02
C ALA A 162 6.17 1.49 -6.49
N ALA A 163 5.33 2.39 -5.98
CA ALA A 163 3.95 2.53 -6.42
C ALA A 163 3.84 2.99 -7.88
N LEU A 164 4.69 3.94 -8.29
CA LEU A 164 4.76 4.36 -9.69
C LEU A 164 5.24 3.23 -10.60
N ALA A 165 6.30 2.52 -10.20
CA ALA A 165 6.83 1.36 -10.92
C ALA A 165 5.76 0.27 -11.09
N MET A 166 5.01 -0.03 -10.00
CA MET A 166 3.86 -0.92 -10.02
C MET A 166 2.78 -0.46 -11.00
N GLY A 167 2.46 0.84 -11.01
CA GLY A 167 1.49 1.42 -11.94
C GLY A 167 1.88 1.22 -13.40
N ILE A 168 3.16 1.43 -13.74
CA ILE A 168 3.70 1.21 -15.09
C ILE A 168 3.62 -0.27 -15.46
N LEU A 169 4.13 -1.17 -14.60
CA LEU A 169 4.17 -2.61 -14.87
C LEU A 169 2.76 -3.19 -15.01
N ASN A 170 1.82 -2.80 -14.15
CA ASN A 170 0.43 -3.22 -14.24
C ASN A 170 -0.23 -2.73 -15.53
N SER A 171 0.05 -1.50 -15.97
CA SER A 171 -0.44 -0.98 -17.26
C SER A 171 0.12 -1.77 -18.46
N LEU A 172 1.32 -2.36 -18.30
CA LEU A 172 1.98 -3.19 -19.31
C LEU A 172 1.64 -4.70 -19.16
N ARG A 173 0.65 -5.05 -18.32
CA ARG A 173 0.23 -6.42 -18.00
C ARG A 173 1.36 -7.29 -17.41
N ASP A 174 2.30 -6.69 -16.72
CA ASP A 174 3.38 -7.38 -15.98
C ASP A 174 3.11 -7.29 -14.47
N PHE A 175 2.42 -8.30 -13.93
CA PHE A 175 1.92 -8.30 -12.57
C PHE A 175 2.86 -8.99 -11.58
N ALA A 176 3.85 -9.76 -12.06
CA ALA A 176 4.68 -10.60 -11.20
C ALA A 176 5.54 -9.79 -10.23
N ALA A 177 6.37 -8.87 -10.76
CA ALA A 177 7.26 -8.06 -9.93
C ALA A 177 6.49 -7.16 -8.94
N PRO A 178 5.43 -6.44 -9.34
CA PRO A 178 4.60 -5.68 -8.41
C PRO A 178 3.98 -6.54 -7.30
N ALA A 179 3.42 -7.70 -7.65
CA ALA A 179 2.72 -8.56 -6.70
C ALA A 179 3.66 -9.09 -5.60
N PHE A 180 4.88 -9.48 -5.96
CA PHE A 180 5.87 -10.00 -5.00
C PHE A 180 6.65 -8.93 -4.26
N SER A 181 6.65 -7.68 -4.71
CA SER A 181 7.45 -6.62 -4.09
C SER A 181 7.18 -6.41 -2.59
N PRO A 182 5.94 -6.50 -2.04
CA PRO A 182 5.69 -6.42 -0.61
C PRO A 182 6.22 -7.62 0.19
N VAL A 183 6.41 -8.79 -0.46
CA VAL A 183 7.04 -9.97 0.17
C VAL A 183 8.49 -9.63 0.54
N PHE A 184 9.24 -9.01 -0.38
CA PHE A 184 10.61 -8.59 -0.15
C PHE A 184 10.70 -7.51 0.94
N PHE A 185 9.77 -6.56 0.98
CA PHE A 185 9.68 -5.60 2.07
C PHE A 185 9.65 -6.30 3.43
N ASN A 186 8.77 -7.29 3.61
CA ASN A 186 8.65 -8.02 4.87
C ASN A 186 9.90 -8.85 5.18
N ILE A 187 10.48 -9.54 4.20
CA ILE A 187 11.70 -10.35 4.38
C ILE A 187 12.86 -9.48 4.87
N PHE A 188 13.12 -8.36 4.19
CA PHE A 188 14.22 -7.48 4.57
C PHE A 188 13.98 -6.79 5.91
N THR A 189 12.74 -6.42 6.23
CA THR A 189 12.41 -5.87 7.55
C THR A 189 12.63 -6.90 8.66
N ILE A 190 12.19 -8.15 8.48
CA ILE A 190 12.44 -9.24 9.44
C ILE A 190 13.94 -9.52 9.58
N ALA A 191 14.66 -9.59 8.47
CA ALA A 191 16.10 -9.82 8.48
C ALA A 191 16.84 -8.71 9.26
N CYS A 192 16.52 -7.45 9.01
CA CYS A 192 17.11 -6.34 9.77
C CYS A 192 16.79 -6.46 11.27
N MET A 193 15.55 -6.75 11.65
CA MET A 193 15.19 -6.95 13.05
C MET A 193 16.01 -8.05 13.73
N LEU A 194 16.19 -9.18 13.07
CA LEU A 194 16.88 -10.33 13.67
C LEU A 194 18.39 -10.15 13.69
N PHE A 195 18.98 -9.57 12.64
CA PHE A 195 20.44 -9.50 12.50
C PHE A 195 21.05 -8.19 13.04
N LEU A 196 20.32 -7.06 12.98
CA LEU A 196 20.88 -5.79 13.45
C LEU A 196 20.56 -5.50 14.92
N SER A 197 19.42 -5.95 15.45
CA SER A 197 19.04 -5.65 16.84
C SER A 197 20.13 -5.95 17.87
N PRO A 198 20.89 -7.08 17.78
CA PRO A 198 21.92 -7.37 18.79
C PRO A 198 23.14 -6.43 18.74
N TRP A 199 23.32 -5.71 17.63
CA TRP A 199 24.52 -4.88 17.40
C TRP A 199 24.28 -3.39 17.66
N LEU A 200 23.02 -2.99 17.88
CA LEU A 200 22.66 -1.59 18.07
C LEU A 200 22.48 -1.30 19.57
N SER A 201 22.92 -0.10 19.99
CA SER A 201 22.71 0.39 21.36
C SER A 201 21.23 0.47 21.71
N GLU A 202 20.42 0.90 20.71
CA GLU A 202 18.96 0.92 20.78
C GLU A 202 18.43 -0.12 19.77
N PRO A 203 18.10 -1.36 20.21
CA PRO A 203 17.69 -2.46 19.33
C PRO A 203 16.49 -2.14 18.43
N ILE A 204 15.60 -1.24 18.85
CA ILE A 204 14.41 -0.83 18.10
C ILE A 204 14.76 -0.09 16.80
N LEU A 205 15.95 0.52 16.70
CA LEU A 205 16.43 1.16 15.47
C LEU A 205 16.55 0.17 14.30
N ALA A 206 16.79 -1.13 14.61
CA ALA A 206 16.83 -2.17 13.59
C ALA A 206 15.51 -2.28 12.80
N VAL A 207 14.38 -2.02 13.48
CA VAL A 207 13.06 -2.03 12.83
C VAL A 207 12.93 -0.85 11.86
N ALA A 208 13.34 0.35 12.30
CA ALA A 208 13.30 1.55 11.48
C ALA A 208 14.21 1.43 10.24
N ILE A 209 15.43 0.93 10.43
CA ILE A 209 16.36 0.62 9.33
C ILE A 209 15.74 -0.42 8.41
N GLY A 210 15.14 -1.48 8.96
CA GLY A 210 14.48 -2.54 8.21
C GLY A 210 13.34 -2.03 7.33
N ILE A 211 12.58 -1.05 7.79
CA ILE A 211 11.52 -0.41 6.99
C ILE A 211 12.10 0.32 5.78
N VAL A 212 13.18 1.07 5.96
CA VAL A 212 13.84 1.78 4.85
C VAL A 212 14.45 0.80 3.87
N VAL A 213 15.23 -0.18 4.36
CA VAL A 213 15.84 -1.23 3.52
C VAL A 213 14.78 -2.05 2.80
N GLY A 214 13.69 -2.40 3.49
CA GLY A 214 12.54 -3.06 2.89
C GLY A 214 11.89 -2.24 1.78
N GLY A 215 11.77 -0.92 1.96
CA GLY A 215 11.27 -0.01 0.92
C GLY A 215 12.19 0.04 -0.30
N VAL A 216 13.50 0.11 -0.07
CA VAL A 216 14.51 0.01 -1.16
C VAL A 216 14.37 -1.31 -1.91
N ALA A 217 14.29 -2.43 -1.19
CA ALA A 217 14.13 -3.75 -1.79
C ALA A 217 12.83 -3.87 -2.60
N GLN A 218 11.72 -3.31 -2.07
CA GLN A 218 10.43 -3.29 -2.75
C GLN A 218 10.46 -2.52 -4.07
N PHE A 219 11.17 -1.42 -4.14
CA PHE A 219 11.38 -0.67 -5.38
C PHE A 219 12.34 -1.40 -6.31
N ALA A 220 13.48 -1.85 -5.79
CA ALA A 220 14.55 -2.51 -6.57
C ALA A 220 14.05 -3.77 -7.29
N MET A 221 13.17 -4.55 -6.66
CA MET A 221 12.56 -5.75 -7.26
C MET A 221 11.74 -5.49 -8.53
N GLN A 222 11.27 -4.26 -8.71
CA GLN A 222 10.49 -3.88 -9.88
C GLN A 222 11.37 -3.37 -11.05
N LEU A 223 12.60 -2.92 -10.78
CA LEU A 223 13.50 -2.36 -11.79
C LEU A 223 13.83 -3.33 -12.95
N PRO A 224 14.09 -4.64 -12.69
CA PRO A 224 14.32 -5.59 -13.78
C PRO A 224 13.11 -5.73 -14.72
N GLY A 225 11.88 -5.68 -14.17
CA GLY A 225 10.64 -5.71 -14.97
C GLY A 225 10.54 -4.47 -15.86
N LEU A 226 10.78 -3.30 -15.32
CA LEU A 226 10.79 -2.05 -16.08
C LEU A 226 11.84 -2.06 -17.19
N LYS A 227 13.07 -2.52 -16.88
CA LYS A 227 14.16 -2.61 -17.86
C LYS A 227 13.82 -3.55 -19.00
N ARG A 228 13.22 -4.73 -18.74
CA ARG A 228 12.78 -5.68 -19.77
C ARG A 228 11.74 -5.08 -20.72
N ARG A 229 10.89 -4.18 -20.24
CA ARG A 229 9.89 -3.47 -21.04
C ARG A 229 10.48 -2.26 -21.79
N GLY A 230 11.78 -2.01 -21.63
CA GLY A 230 12.49 -0.89 -22.26
C GLY A 230 12.28 0.45 -21.57
N MET A 231 11.81 0.41 -20.31
CA MET A 231 11.67 1.60 -19.48
C MET A 231 13.00 1.90 -18.80
N LEU A 232 13.68 2.93 -19.27
CA LEU A 232 14.80 3.56 -18.58
C LEU A 232 14.30 4.93 -18.11
N PHE A 233 14.27 5.16 -16.80
CA PHE A 233 13.91 6.46 -16.25
C PHE A 233 14.97 7.49 -16.65
N GLY A 234 14.60 8.40 -17.54
CA GLY A 234 15.38 9.62 -17.78
C GLY A 234 14.99 10.65 -16.71
N LEU A 235 15.98 11.32 -16.14
CA LEU A 235 15.74 12.47 -15.26
C LEU A 235 15.25 13.67 -16.11
N ARG A 236 13.94 13.75 -16.32
CA ARG A 236 13.30 14.84 -17.08
C ARG A 236 12.31 15.54 -16.15
N PHE A 237 12.76 16.62 -15.53
CA PHE A 237 11.89 17.46 -14.73
C PHE A 237 10.98 18.30 -15.64
N ASN A 238 9.74 17.86 -15.79
CA ASN A 238 8.71 18.58 -16.55
C ASN A 238 7.36 18.52 -15.83
N PRO A 239 7.18 19.28 -14.73
CA PRO A 239 5.90 19.31 -13.99
C PRO A 239 4.79 19.98 -14.81
N GLY A 240 5.15 20.71 -15.88
CA GLY A 240 4.22 21.33 -16.84
C GLY A 240 3.60 20.35 -17.81
N HIS A 241 4.10 19.11 -17.92
CA HIS A 241 3.60 18.11 -18.86
C HIS A 241 2.09 17.86 -18.66
N PRO A 242 1.26 17.91 -19.72
CA PRO A 242 -0.20 17.78 -19.58
C PRO A 242 -0.65 16.53 -18.86
N GLY A 243 0.01 15.39 -19.12
CA GLY A 243 -0.28 14.12 -18.44
C GLY A 243 0.07 14.14 -16.95
N VAL A 244 1.17 14.80 -16.55
CA VAL A 244 1.57 14.94 -15.14
C VAL A 244 0.54 15.78 -14.37
N LYS A 245 0.09 16.91 -14.97
CA LYS A 245 -0.97 17.73 -14.37
C LYS A 245 -2.27 16.97 -14.21
N ARG A 246 -2.65 16.18 -15.22
CA ARG A 246 -3.87 15.35 -15.18
C ARG A 246 -3.77 14.28 -14.09
N ILE A 247 -2.63 13.62 -13.92
CA ILE A 247 -2.38 12.65 -12.83
C ILE A 247 -2.53 13.36 -11.48
N GLY A 248 -1.90 14.53 -11.28
CA GLY A 248 -2.02 15.29 -10.05
C GLY A 248 -3.46 15.65 -9.71
N LEU A 249 -4.24 16.10 -10.70
CA LEU A 249 -5.66 16.43 -10.51
C LEU A 249 -6.52 15.23 -10.13
N LEU A 250 -6.25 14.06 -10.72
CA LEU A 250 -6.96 12.81 -10.40
C LEU A 250 -6.60 12.26 -9.02
N MET A 251 -5.41 12.61 -8.47
CA MET A 251 -5.02 12.21 -7.12
C MET A 251 -5.81 12.94 -6.03
N VAL A 252 -6.22 14.19 -6.25
CA VAL A 252 -6.86 15.04 -5.22
C VAL A 252 -8.12 14.39 -4.60
N PRO A 253 -9.11 13.91 -5.36
CA PRO A 253 -10.29 13.26 -4.78
C PRO A 253 -9.95 12.02 -3.95
N SER A 254 -8.99 11.21 -4.42
CA SER A 254 -8.54 10.00 -3.71
C SER A 254 -7.87 10.35 -2.39
N LEU A 255 -7.05 11.41 -2.36
CA LEU A 255 -6.40 11.90 -1.15
C LEU A 255 -7.42 12.36 -0.11
N LEU A 256 -8.46 13.08 -0.52
CA LEU A 256 -9.53 13.53 0.37
C LEU A 256 -10.30 12.36 0.97
N GLY A 257 -10.64 11.36 0.17
CA GLY A 257 -11.34 10.15 0.64
C GLY A 257 -10.54 9.36 1.68
N LEU A 258 -9.23 9.22 1.47
CA LEU A 258 -8.34 8.50 2.40
C LEU A 258 -8.09 9.28 3.70
N SER A 259 -8.11 10.61 3.64
CA SER A 259 -7.76 11.48 4.78
C SER A 259 -8.68 11.28 5.98
N VAL A 260 -9.96 10.99 5.79
CA VAL A 260 -10.93 10.80 6.89
C VAL A 260 -10.50 9.64 7.80
N THR A 261 -10.18 8.49 7.21
CA THR A 261 -9.70 7.33 7.99
C THR A 261 -8.40 7.63 8.72
N GLN A 262 -7.49 8.36 8.06
CA GLN A 262 -6.20 8.72 8.63
C GLN A 262 -6.32 9.68 9.82
N ILE A 263 -7.25 10.64 9.78
CA ILE A 263 -7.56 11.52 10.89
C ILE A 263 -8.00 10.71 12.12
N ASN A 264 -8.95 9.77 11.92
CA ASN A 264 -9.45 8.93 13.02
C ASN A 264 -8.31 8.12 13.69
N ILE A 265 -7.45 7.47 12.89
CA ILE A 265 -6.33 6.69 13.43
C ILE A 265 -5.29 7.60 14.10
N THR A 266 -5.07 8.80 13.57
CA THR A 266 -4.17 9.79 14.17
C THR A 266 -4.67 10.24 15.53
N VAL A 267 -5.95 10.59 15.65
CA VAL A 267 -6.58 10.95 16.94
C VAL A 267 -6.47 9.80 17.93
N SER A 268 -6.73 8.57 17.51
CA SER A 268 -6.57 7.38 18.36
C SER A 268 -5.13 7.20 18.84
N THR A 269 -4.13 7.49 18.01
CA THR A 269 -2.70 7.43 18.36
C THR A 269 -2.34 8.52 19.39
N ILE A 270 -2.87 9.74 19.22
CA ILE A 270 -2.68 10.85 20.18
C ILE A 270 -3.23 10.45 21.54
N LEU A 271 -4.46 9.92 21.59
CA LEU A 271 -5.08 9.50 22.85
C LEU A 271 -4.33 8.32 23.49
N ALA A 272 -3.90 7.35 22.68
CA ALA A 272 -3.12 6.21 23.16
C ALA A 272 -1.78 6.61 23.75
N SER A 273 -1.18 7.75 23.33
CA SER A 273 0.12 8.22 23.84
C SER A 273 0.13 8.54 25.34
N TYR A 274 -1.04 8.83 25.92
CA TYR A 274 -1.18 9.11 27.36
C TYR A 274 -1.11 7.86 28.25
N PHE A 275 -1.18 6.66 27.66
CA PHE A 275 -1.16 5.40 28.38
C PHE A 275 0.14 4.65 28.12
N ALA A 276 0.74 4.09 29.17
CA ALA A 276 1.91 3.23 29.02
C ALA A 276 1.57 1.99 28.20
N GLY A 277 2.32 1.73 27.14
CA GLY A 277 2.02 0.67 26.18
C GLY A 277 0.83 0.96 25.24
N GLY A 278 0.18 2.11 25.38
CA GLY A 278 -1.04 2.45 24.64
C GLY A 278 -0.90 2.36 23.12
N PRO A 279 0.08 3.04 22.50
CA PRO A 279 0.31 2.92 21.05
C PRO A 279 0.58 1.50 20.59
N THR A 280 1.32 0.74 21.38
CA THR A 280 1.65 -0.66 21.11
C THR A 280 0.41 -1.56 21.17
N TYR A 281 -0.38 -1.46 22.23
CA TYR A 281 -1.61 -2.24 22.38
C TYR A 281 -2.65 -1.87 21.31
N LEU A 282 -2.77 -0.58 20.97
CA LEU A 282 -3.64 -0.13 19.88
C LEU A 282 -3.24 -0.78 18.54
N PHE A 283 -1.95 -0.78 18.23
CA PHE A 283 -1.45 -1.37 16.99
C PHE A 283 -1.70 -2.88 16.92
N TYR A 284 -1.31 -3.62 17.96
CA TYR A 284 -1.49 -5.09 17.96
C TYR A 284 -2.97 -5.48 18.01
N GLY A 285 -3.79 -4.79 18.79
CA GLY A 285 -5.23 -5.03 18.83
C GLY A 285 -5.87 -4.84 17.46
N MET A 286 -5.56 -3.72 16.77
CA MET A 286 -6.04 -3.50 15.40
C MET A 286 -5.50 -4.57 14.42
N ARG A 287 -4.28 -5.05 14.60
CA ARG A 287 -3.68 -6.06 13.73
C ARG A 287 -4.36 -7.42 13.88
N LEU A 288 -4.69 -7.81 15.10
CA LEU A 288 -5.44 -9.05 15.37
C LEU A 288 -6.82 -9.04 14.70
N ILE A 289 -7.51 -7.90 14.72
CA ILE A 289 -8.82 -7.74 14.04
C ILE A 289 -8.66 -7.74 12.52
N GLN A 290 -7.68 -7.00 12.00
CA GLN A 290 -7.47 -6.84 10.56
C GLN A 290 -7.02 -8.12 9.87
N PHE A 291 -6.31 -9.02 10.56
CA PHE A 291 -5.79 -10.24 9.96
C PHE A 291 -6.90 -11.21 9.51
N PRO A 292 -7.85 -11.63 10.37
CA PRO A 292 -8.98 -12.45 9.93
C PRO A 292 -9.88 -11.72 8.93
N LEU A 293 -10.15 -10.43 9.15
CA LEU A 293 -10.98 -9.63 8.26
C LEU A 293 -10.37 -9.53 6.86
N GLY A 294 -9.05 -9.35 6.78
CA GLY A 294 -8.32 -9.24 5.51
C GLY A 294 -8.27 -10.56 4.73
N ILE A 295 -8.21 -11.70 5.40
CA ILE A 295 -8.19 -13.02 4.74
C ILE A 295 -9.60 -13.44 4.34
N PHE A 296 -10.51 -13.49 5.29
CA PHE A 296 -11.84 -14.06 5.07
C PHE A 296 -12.86 -13.05 4.54
N GLY A 297 -12.87 -11.84 5.11
CA GLY A 297 -13.82 -10.80 4.70
C GLY A 297 -13.62 -10.34 3.28
N VAL A 298 -12.37 -10.05 2.88
CA VAL A 298 -12.04 -9.61 1.52
C VAL A 298 -12.25 -10.74 0.52
N ALA A 299 -11.85 -11.99 0.84
CA ALA A 299 -12.05 -13.14 -0.02
C ALA A 299 -13.54 -13.38 -0.30
N LEU A 300 -14.37 -13.36 0.75
CA LEU A 300 -15.80 -13.57 0.63
C LEU A 300 -16.49 -12.42 -0.15
N ALA A 301 -16.13 -11.17 0.15
CA ALA A 301 -16.64 -10.01 -0.57
C ALA A 301 -16.33 -10.08 -2.07
N THR A 302 -15.10 -10.46 -2.42
CA THR A 302 -14.67 -10.62 -3.82
C THR A 302 -15.42 -11.76 -4.51
N ALA A 303 -15.65 -12.87 -3.81
CA ALA A 303 -16.35 -14.04 -4.37
C ALA A 303 -17.85 -13.76 -4.61
N ILE A 304 -18.51 -12.98 -3.73
CA ILE A 304 -19.94 -12.71 -3.81
C ILE A 304 -20.26 -11.56 -4.77
N LEU A 305 -19.34 -10.60 -4.94
CA LEU A 305 -19.56 -9.38 -5.71
C LEU A 305 -20.09 -9.60 -7.14
N PRO A 306 -19.56 -10.54 -7.96
CA PRO A 306 -20.09 -10.80 -9.30
C PRO A 306 -21.55 -11.28 -9.29
N THR A 307 -21.91 -12.14 -8.31
CA THR A 307 -23.27 -12.64 -8.13
C THR A 307 -24.22 -11.52 -7.76
N LEU A 308 -23.83 -10.68 -6.80
CA LEU A 308 -24.64 -9.50 -6.40
C LEU A 308 -24.83 -8.52 -7.56
N SER A 309 -23.77 -8.27 -8.35
CA SER A 309 -23.82 -7.40 -9.51
C SER A 309 -24.79 -7.93 -10.58
N ALA A 310 -24.75 -9.25 -10.85
CA ALA A 310 -25.66 -9.88 -11.81
C ALA A 310 -27.12 -9.87 -11.31
N GLN A 311 -27.37 -10.11 -10.04
CA GLN A 311 -28.69 -10.05 -9.42
C GLN A 311 -29.25 -8.63 -9.44
N ALA A 312 -28.41 -7.62 -9.10
CA ALA A 312 -28.80 -6.22 -9.17
C ALA A 312 -29.16 -5.79 -10.60
N ALA A 313 -28.36 -6.18 -11.60
CA ALA A 313 -28.62 -5.87 -13.00
C ALA A 313 -29.93 -6.48 -13.53
N ARG A 314 -30.35 -7.64 -12.99
CA ARG A 314 -31.62 -8.30 -13.32
C ARG A 314 -32.81 -7.78 -12.51
N GLY A 315 -32.59 -6.90 -11.53
CA GLY A 315 -33.63 -6.44 -10.61
C GLY A 315 -34.13 -7.52 -9.64
N ALA A 316 -33.37 -8.62 -9.45
CA ALA A 316 -33.76 -9.76 -8.61
C ALA A 316 -33.48 -9.47 -7.12
N LEU A 317 -34.27 -8.55 -6.52
CA LEU A 317 -34.07 -8.03 -5.16
C LEU A 317 -34.11 -9.11 -4.07
N ASP A 318 -34.94 -10.12 -4.21
CA ASP A 318 -35.06 -11.20 -3.22
C ASP A 318 -33.88 -12.14 -3.24
N GLU A 319 -33.34 -12.47 -4.43
CA GLU A 319 -32.09 -13.21 -4.57
C GLU A 319 -30.91 -12.41 -4.01
N LEU A 320 -30.87 -11.10 -4.28
CA LEU A 320 -29.86 -10.18 -3.79
C LEU A 320 -29.85 -10.14 -2.24
N ARG A 321 -31.03 -10.01 -1.62
CA ARG A 321 -31.18 -10.07 -0.15
C ARG A 321 -30.67 -11.40 0.42
N THR A 322 -31.04 -12.51 -0.22
CA THR A 322 -30.62 -13.85 0.20
C THR A 322 -29.11 -14.01 0.13
N THR A 323 -28.48 -13.55 -0.96
CA THR A 323 -27.03 -13.60 -1.16
C THR A 323 -26.30 -12.71 -0.15
N ILE A 324 -26.77 -11.49 0.12
CA ILE A 324 -26.21 -10.61 1.17
C ILE A 324 -26.37 -11.28 2.54
N GLY A 325 -27.53 -11.81 2.87
CA GLY A 325 -27.78 -12.50 4.13
C GLY A 325 -26.89 -13.72 4.33
N PHE A 326 -26.61 -14.50 3.29
CA PHE A 326 -25.64 -15.58 3.31
C PHE A 326 -24.22 -15.06 3.58
N GLY A 327 -23.79 -14.03 2.84
CA GLY A 327 -22.46 -13.42 3.02
C GLY A 327 -22.25 -12.89 4.44
N LEU A 328 -23.23 -12.18 5.00
CA LEU A 328 -23.16 -11.68 6.38
C LEU A 328 -23.06 -12.81 7.40
N ARG A 329 -23.87 -13.87 7.27
CA ARG A 329 -23.81 -15.03 8.18
C ARG A 329 -22.45 -15.71 8.13
N MET A 330 -21.88 -15.90 6.93
CA MET A 330 -20.56 -16.49 6.76
C MET A 330 -19.45 -15.63 7.38
N ILE A 331 -19.51 -14.31 7.20
CA ILE A 331 -18.55 -13.39 7.82
C ILE A 331 -18.64 -13.49 9.35
N PHE A 332 -19.83 -13.41 9.92
CA PHE A 332 -20.02 -13.52 11.37
C PHE A 332 -19.57 -14.88 11.90
N PHE A 333 -19.91 -15.97 11.20
CA PHE A 333 -19.52 -17.32 11.60
C PHE A 333 -17.98 -17.51 11.67
N ILE A 334 -17.24 -16.86 10.78
CA ILE A 334 -15.77 -16.96 10.73
C ILE A 334 -15.10 -15.94 11.66
N ILE A 335 -15.58 -14.69 11.65
CA ILE A 335 -14.87 -13.60 12.34
C ILE A 335 -15.15 -13.61 13.85
N LEU A 336 -16.38 -13.89 14.30
CA LEU A 336 -16.69 -13.93 15.74
C LEU A 336 -15.82 -14.92 16.53
N PRO A 337 -15.63 -16.19 16.09
CA PRO A 337 -14.71 -17.09 16.78
C PRO A 337 -13.24 -16.69 16.66
N ALA A 338 -12.86 -16.02 15.55
CA ALA A 338 -11.49 -15.58 15.35
C ALA A 338 -11.12 -14.35 16.21
N MET A 339 -12.10 -13.67 16.80
CA MET A 339 -11.91 -12.53 17.71
C MET A 339 -11.96 -12.94 19.19
N ALA A 340 -12.44 -14.15 19.51
CA ALA A 340 -12.48 -14.71 20.86
C ALA A 340 -11.17 -15.42 21.20
#